data_e2f660873670a04581d4518ae6e16d19
#
_entry.id   e2f660873670a04581d4518ae6e16d19
#
_cell.length_a   1.000
_cell.length_b   1.000
_cell.length_c   1.000
_cell.angle_alpha   90.00
_cell.angle_beta   90.00
_cell.angle_gamma   90.00
#
_symmetry.space_group_name_H-M   'P 1'
#
loop_
_entity.id
_entity.type
_entity.pdbx_description
1 polymer ?
#
loop_
_entity_poly.entity_id
_entity_poly.type
_entity_poly.pdbx_seq_one_letter_code
_entity_poly.pdbx_strand_id
1 'polypeptide(L)'
;INSPGIKIYFKFQNALENGRDLCKELKILGKKRICQIHCTDTDGVTLPYNERLDMNKVKKTLDKMGWIGWLVVERSRDKDDVRNVKKNYGTNIKYLKEVFQ
;
A
#
# COMPACT_ATOMS: atom_id res chain seq x y z
N ILE A 1 -11.58 12.81 -14.52
CA ILE A 1 -12.45 13.71 -13.78
C ILE A 1 -11.60 14.57 -12.86
N ASN A 2 -11.68 15.87 -13.03
CA ASN A 2 -10.86 16.83 -12.29
C ASN A 2 -11.67 17.64 -11.27
N SER A 3 -12.75 17.06 -10.75
CA SER A 3 -13.53 17.73 -9.70
C SER A 3 -12.70 17.85 -8.41
N PRO A 4 -12.58 19.05 -7.82
CA PRO A 4 -11.81 19.25 -6.59
C PRO A 4 -12.33 18.44 -5.40
N GLY A 5 -13.60 18.05 -5.42
CA GLY A 5 -14.19 17.27 -4.34
C GLY A 5 -14.02 15.76 -4.46
N ILE A 6 -13.48 15.27 -5.58
CA ILE A 6 -13.35 13.82 -5.79
C ILE A 6 -11.93 13.37 -5.48
N LYS A 7 -11.83 12.42 -4.54
CA LYS A 7 -10.57 11.79 -4.17
C LYS A 7 -10.69 10.28 -4.31
N ILE A 8 -9.57 9.61 -4.48
CA ILE A 8 -9.54 8.17 -4.72
C ILE A 8 -8.82 7.44 -3.58
N TYR A 9 -9.17 6.17 -3.42
CA TYR A 9 -8.44 5.22 -2.58
C TYR A 9 -7.51 4.44 -3.49
N PHE A 10 -6.20 4.52 -3.24
CA PHE A 10 -5.22 3.78 -4.02
C PHE A 10 -4.95 2.43 -3.35
N LYS A 11 -5.11 1.35 -4.09
CA LYS A 11 -4.86 0.00 -3.60
C LYS A 11 -3.64 -0.61 -4.29
N PHE A 12 -2.64 -0.96 -3.53
CA PHE A 12 -1.42 -1.58 -4.07
C PHE A 12 -1.72 -2.87 -4.83
N GLN A 13 -2.65 -3.69 -4.30
CA GLN A 13 -2.97 -4.97 -4.94
C GLN A 13 -3.44 -4.83 -6.38
N ASN A 14 -4.19 -3.78 -6.71
CA ASN A 14 -4.68 -3.59 -8.08
C ASN A 14 -3.54 -3.44 -9.08
N ALA A 15 -2.53 -2.66 -8.75
CA ALA A 15 -1.36 -2.49 -9.60
C ALA A 15 -0.53 -3.78 -9.66
N LEU A 16 -0.30 -4.41 -8.51
CA LEU A 16 0.54 -5.60 -8.43
C LEU A 16 -0.07 -6.81 -9.16
N GLU A 17 -1.37 -7.04 -9.00
CA GLU A 17 -2.06 -8.15 -9.66
C GLU A 17 -2.10 -8.00 -11.18
N ASN A 18 -2.09 -6.77 -11.67
CA ASN A 18 -2.14 -6.48 -13.10
C ASN A 18 -0.78 -6.18 -13.72
N GLY A 19 0.29 -6.38 -12.96
CA GLY A 19 1.66 -6.16 -13.45
C GLY A 19 1.99 -4.72 -13.77
N ARG A 20 1.28 -3.76 -13.19
CA ARG A 20 1.52 -2.33 -13.45
C ARG A 20 2.57 -1.76 -12.50
N ASP A 21 3.23 -0.69 -12.94
CA ASP A 21 4.21 0.00 -12.10
C ASP A 21 3.50 0.88 -11.07
N LEU A 22 3.48 0.40 -9.84
CA LEU A 22 2.79 1.04 -8.72
C LEU A 22 3.29 2.47 -8.48
N CYS A 23 4.60 2.66 -8.45
CA CYS A 23 5.19 3.97 -8.20
C CYS A 23 4.90 4.98 -9.32
N LYS A 24 4.88 4.51 -10.56
CA LYS A 24 4.52 5.33 -11.71
C LYS A 24 3.06 5.78 -11.62
N GLU A 25 2.16 4.87 -11.23
CA GLU A 25 0.75 5.21 -11.05
C GLU A 25 0.55 6.24 -9.94
N LEU A 26 1.26 6.12 -8.81
CA LEU A 26 1.21 7.11 -7.74
C LEU A 26 1.59 8.50 -8.26
N LYS A 27 2.65 8.59 -9.05
CA LYS A 27 3.11 9.86 -9.61
C LYS A 27 2.09 10.47 -10.58
N ILE A 28 1.45 9.64 -11.40
CA ILE A 28 0.44 10.09 -12.37
C ILE A 28 -0.78 10.67 -11.63
N LEU A 29 -1.25 10.00 -10.60
CA LEU A 29 -2.40 10.45 -9.83
C LEU A 29 -2.12 11.71 -9.02
N GLY A 30 -0.93 11.82 -8.46
CA GLY A 30 -0.51 12.98 -7.68
C GLY A 30 -1.08 13.01 -6.27
N LYS A 31 -0.39 13.76 -5.40
CA LYS A 31 -0.69 13.78 -3.96
C LYS A 31 -2.08 14.32 -3.61
N LYS A 32 -2.64 15.19 -4.43
CA LYS A 32 -3.92 15.83 -4.14
C LYS A 32 -5.13 14.93 -4.39
N ARG A 33 -4.98 13.91 -5.23
CA ARG A 33 -6.08 13.01 -5.60
C ARG A 33 -6.20 11.80 -4.70
N ILE A 34 -5.12 11.41 -4.05
CA ILE A 34 -5.08 10.20 -3.23
C ILE A 34 -5.39 10.55 -1.80
N CYS A 35 -6.54 10.10 -1.26
CA CYS A 35 -6.91 10.35 0.12
C CYS A 35 -6.44 9.26 1.07
N GLN A 36 -6.40 8.02 0.62
CA GLN A 36 -5.94 6.87 1.40
C GLN A 36 -5.15 5.93 0.51
N ILE A 37 -4.19 5.22 1.11
CA ILE A 37 -3.46 4.15 0.44
C ILE A 37 -3.70 2.86 1.20
N HIS A 38 -4.24 1.86 0.52
CA HIS A 38 -4.40 0.51 1.04
C HIS A 38 -3.12 -0.27 0.75
N CYS A 39 -2.27 -0.41 1.77
CA CYS A 39 -0.94 -1.02 1.68
C CYS A 39 -1.05 -2.54 1.77
N THR A 40 -1.78 -3.15 0.85
CA THR A 40 -2.06 -4.58 0.91
C THR A 40 -1.85 -5.26 -0.43
N ASP A 41 -1.64 -6.56 -0.36
CA ASP A 41 -1.53 -7.41 -1.53
C ASP A 41 -2.20 -8.75 -1.23
N THR A 42 -2.43 -9.55 -2.25
CA THR A 42 -3.09 -10.84 -2.14
C THR A 42 -2.20 -11.99 -2.58
N ASP A 43 -0.90 -11.85 -2.38
CA ASP A 43 0.09 -12.87 -2.74
C ASP A 43 0.21 -14.02 -1.72
N GLY A 44 -0.57 -13.97 -0.63
CA GLY A 44 -0.62 -15.05 0.36
C GLY A 44 0.40 -14.94 1.48
N VAL A 45 1.03 -13.77 1.65
CA VAL A 45 1.99 -13.51 2.72
C VAL A 45 1.71 -12.15 3.37
N THR A 46 2.26 -11.95 4.56
CA THR A 46 2.25 -10.64 5.21
C THR A 46 3.26 -9.72 4.52
N LEU A 47 3.13 -8.41 4.72
CA LEU A 47 3.92 -7.41 4.00
C LEU A 47 5.44 -7.61 4.07
N PRO A 48 6.05 -7.98 5.21
CA PRO A 48 7.51 -8.18 5.26
C PRO A 48 8.03 -9.25 4.31
N TYR A 49 7.17 -10.21 3.93
CA TYR A 49 7.54 -11.33 3.08
C TYR A 49 7.09 -11.16 1.63
N ASN A 50 6.52 -10.03 1.29
CA ASN A 50 6.04 -9.74 -0.07
C ASN A 50 7.23 -9.46 -0.98
N GLU A 51 7.41 -10.28 -2.02
CA GLU A 51 8.54 -10.17 -2.94
C GLU A 51 8.28 -9.27 -4.14
N ARG A 52 7.01 -9.01 -4.47
CA ARG A 52 6.66 -8.19 -5.63
C ARG A 52 6.43 -6.71 -5.30
N LEU A 53 6.48 -6.35 -4.02
CA LEU A 53 6.25 -4.98 -3.55
C LEU A 53 7.53 -4.42 -2.91
N ASP A 54 8.16 -3.46 -3.57
CA ASP A 54 9.31 -2.74 -3.02
C ASP A 54 8.82 -1.55 -2.19
N MET A 55 8.60 -1.79 -0.91
CA MET A 55 8.05 -0.79 0.00
C MET A 55 8.97 0.40 0.20
N ASN A 56 10.28 0.20 0.16
CA ASN A 56 11.23 1.31 0.27
C ASN A 56 11.14 2.24 -0.92
N LYS A 57 10.95 1.70 -2.11
CA LYS A 57 10.74 2.50 -3.32
C LYS A 57 9.42 3.26 -3.25
N VAL A 58 8.38 2.63 -2.72
CA VAL A 58 7.08 3.28 -2.49
C VAL A 58 7.24 4.45 -1.53
N LYS A 59 7.94 4.26 -0.41
CA LYS A 59 8.19 5.31 0.56
C LYS A 59 8.92 6.50 -0.08
N LYS A 60 9.98 6.23 -0.84
CA LYS A 60 10.73 7.29 -1.54
C LYS A 60 9.85 8.06 -2.51
N THR A 61 8.98 7.36 -3.23
CA THR A 61 8.06 7.98 -4.18
C THR A 61 7.07 8.91 -3.46
N LEU A 62 6.46 8.44 -2.38
CA LEU A 62 5.51 9.22 -1.60
C LEU A 62 6.18 10.44 -0.93
N ASP A 63 7.40 10.27 -0.44
CA ASP A 63 8.17 11.38 0.15
C ASP A 63 8.48 12.46 -0.88
N LYS A 64 8.87 12.07 -2.08
CA LYS A 64 9.12 13.01 -3.18
C LYS A 64 7.87 13.75 -3.61
N MET A 65 6.72 13.09 -3.59
CA MET A 65 5.44 13.70 -3.91
C MET A 65 4.96 14.64 -2.82
N GLY A 66 5.48 14.49 -1.60
CA GLY A 66 4.96 15.22 -0.45
C GLY A 66 3.59 14.75 -0.01
N TRP A 67 3.27 13.47 -0.27
CA TRP A 67 1.96 12.92 0.09
C TRP A 67 1.83 12.73 1.60
N ILE A 68 0.69 13.15 2.13
CA ILE A 68 0.32 12.95 3.53
C ILE A 68 -1.09 12.37 3.55
N GLY A 69 -1.29 11.30 4.29
CA GLY A 69 -2.59 10.66 4.38
C GLY A 69 -2.55 9.39 5.21
N TRP A 70 -3.59 8.60 5.10
CA TRP A 70 -3.76 7.37 5.85
C TRP A 70 -3.24 6.16 5.07
N LEU A 71 -2.48 5.32 5.77
CA LEU A 71 -2.10 4.00 5.27
C LEU A 71 -3.01 2.97 5.91
N VAL A 72 -3.72 2.19 5.09
CA VAL A 72 -4.69 1.20 5.56
C VAL A 72 -4.17 -0.20 5.27
N VAL A 73 -4.23 -1.07 6.27
CA VAL A 73 -3.85 -2.48 6.14
C VAL A 73 -5.11 -3.32 6.00
N GLU A 74 -5.23 -4.09 4.94
CA GLU A 74 -6.47 -4.79 4.64
C GLU A 74 -6.32 -6.30 4.45
N ARG A 75 -5.49 -6.77 3.52
CA ARG A 75 -5.53 -8.18 3.06
C ARG A 75 -4.22 -8.93 3.05
N SER A 76 -3.11 -8.34 3.39
CA SER A 76 -1.83 -9.05 3.37
C SER A 76 -1.77 -10.06 4.51
N ARG A 77 -2.09 -11.30 4.20
CA ARG A 77 -2.23 -12.39 5.17
C ARG A 77 -1.36 -13.57 4.81
N ASP A 78 -0.85 -14.24 5.84
CA ASP A 78 -0.22 -15.53 5.66
C ASP A 78 -1.29 -16.56 5.27
N LYS A 79 -1.17 -17.14 4.09
CA LYS A 79 -2.13 -18.11 3.54
C LYS A 79 -2.27 -19.36 4.42
N ASP A 80 -1.23 -19.69 5.17
CA ASP A 80 -1.21 -20.84 6.06
C ASP A 80 -1.78 -20.53 7.45
N ASP A 81 -2.08 -19.27 7.73
CA ASP A 81 -2.59 -18.82 9.02
C ASP A 81 -3.55 -17.63 8.88
N VAL A 82 -4.45 -17.71 7.88
CA VAL A 82 -5.36 -16.58 7.55
C VAL A 82 -6.31 -16.20 8.66
N ARG A 83 -6.65 -17.15 9.55
CA ARG A 83 -7.57 -16.89 10.66
C ARG A 83 -6.93 -16.16 11.83
N ASN A 84 -5.61 -16.09 11.87
CA ASN A 84 -4.90 -15.38 12.94
C ASN A 84 -4.82 -13.89 12.60
N VAL A 85 -5.94 -13.21 12.73
CA VAL A 85 -6.10 -11.79 12.35
C VAL A 85 -5.12 -10.92 13.15
N LYS A 86 -5.02 -11.15 14.46
CA LYS A 86 -4.13 -10.37 15.32
C LYS A 86 -2.67 -10.46 14.88
N LYS A 87 -2.20 -11.66 14.55
CA LYS A 87 -0.83 -11.88 14.09
C LYS A 87 -0.57 -11.21 12.75
N ASN A 88 -1.49 -11.42 11.78
CA ASN A 88 -1.34 -10.87 10.44
C ASN A 88 -1.35 -9.34 10.44
N TYR A 89 -2.32 -8.72 11.11
CA TYR A 89 -2.36 -7.27 11.23
C TYR A 89 -1.19 -6.71 12.02
N GLY A 90 -0.83 -7.36 13.12
CA GLY A 90 0.31 -6.94 13.95
C GLY A 90 1.62 -6.93 13.16
N THR A 91 1.87 -7.98 12.39
CA THR A 91 3.06 -8.09 11.54
C THR A 91 3.09 -6.99 10.48
N ASN A 92 1.97 -6.75 9.81
CA ASN A 92 1.87 -5.73 8.77
C ASN A 92 2.04 -4.32 9.34
N ILE A 93 1.41 -4.03 10.47
CA ILE A 93 1.49 -2.71 11.11
C ILE A 93 2.91 -2.43 11.58
N LYS A 94 3.55 -3.39 12.22
CA LYS A 94 4.93 -3.25 12.66
C LYS A 94 5.86 -2.94 11.49
N TYR A 95 5.72 -3.67 10.40
CA TYR A 95 6.51 -3.46 9.19
C TYR A 95 6.31 -2.06 8.61
N LEU A 96 5.06 -1.61 8.49
CA LEU A 96 4.77 -0.27 7.97
C LEU A 96 5.33 0.83 8.85
N LYS A 97 5.28 0.67 10.17
CA LYS A 97 5.90 1.62 11.10
C LYS A 97 7.42 1.67 10.91
N GLU A 98 8.06 0.53 10.70
CA GLU A 98 9.51 0.49 10.46
C GLU A 98 9.90 1.18 9.16
N VAL A 99 9.08 1.08 8.13
CA VAL A 99 9.35 1.69 6.82
C VAL A 99 9.03 3.18 6.80
N PHE A 100 7.87 3.59 7.34
CA PHE A 100 7.34 4.95 7.17
C PHE A 100 7.55 5.87 8.37
N GLN A 101 7.98 5.35 9.48
CA GLN A 101 8.27 6.12 10.70
C GLN A 101 9.75 5.91 11.15
#